data_a0590ff0ff52872ef50336e1aa0096cb
#
_entry.id   a0590ff0ff52872ef50336e1aa0096cb
#
_cell.length_a   1.000
_cell.length_b   1.000
_cell.length_c   1.000
_cell.angle_alpha   90.00
_cell.angle_beta   90.00
_cell.angle_gamma   90.00
#
_symmetry.space_group_name_H-M   'P 1'
#
loop_
_entity.id
_entity.type
_entity.pdbx_description
1 polymer ?
#
loop_
_entity_poly.entity_id
_entity_poly.type
_entity_poly.pdbx_seq_one_letter_code
_entity_poly.pdbx_strand_id
1 'polypeptide(L)'
;MTTLATNKVTIGIDDVRQLILTSEQMPSTAPWRIIIIEDVDRMLERTTNVLLKEIEEPSPHTIWLLCAPSAQDVLPTIRSRTRIVNLAVPSTKAVADYLMASVNPALPAERQFDRHVAVCAARLAEGHIGIAKLYASDTQVMSAGTSSRRLLGLRKASDAVLLADDLIDTAKSQ
;
A
#
# COMPACT_ATOMS: atom_id res chain seq x y z
N MET A 1 2.29 17.54 7.79
CA MET A 1 2.35 16.07 7.86
C MET A 1 3.74 15.67 7.36
N THR A 2 4.47 14.90 8.15
CA THR A 2 5.79 14.36 7.77
C THR A 2 5.65 12.84 7.69
N THR A 3 6.01 12.25 6.56
CA THR A 3 5.95 10.80 6.35
C THR A 3 7.35 10.28 6.15
N LEU A 4 7.74 9.26 6.90
CA LEU A 4 8.91 8.46 6.61
C LEU A 4 8.44 7.21 5.86
N ALA A 5 8.59 7.25 4.53
CA ALA A 5 8.53 6.09 3.67
C ALA A 5 9.94 5.75 3.24
N THR A 6 10.39 4.53 3.47
CA THR A 6 11.75 4.11 3.09
C THR A 6 11.70 2.99 2.07
N ASN A 7 12.47 3.15 0.99
CA ASN A 7 12.74 2.06 0.03
C ASN A 7 13.82 1.10 0.54
N LYS A 8 14.39 1.35 1.73
CA LYS A 8 15.37 0.49 2.37
C LYS A 8 14.70 -0.74 2.98
N VAL A 9 15.42 -1.83 3.07
CA VAL A 9 14.93 -3.07 3.72
C VAL A 9 14.70 -2.87 5.22
N THR A 10 15.43 -1.95 5.85
CA THR A 10 15.33 -1.67 7.29
C THR A 10 15.29 -0.17 7.54
N ILE A 11 14.56 0.23 8.58
CA ILE A 11 14.51 1.61 9.07
C ILE A 11 15.72 1.84 9.99
N GLY A 12 16.58 2.79 9.61
CA GLY A 12 17.81 3.10 10.33
C GLY A 12 17.59 3.99 11.56
N ILE A 13 18.55 3.95 12.46
CA ILE A 13 18.52 4.76 13.69
C ILE A 13 18.59 6.27 13.39
N ASP A 14 19.33 6.64 12.34
CA ASP A 14 19.49 8.06 11.98
C ASP A 14 18.21 8.63 11.34
N ASP A 15 17.47 7.81 10.59
CA ASP A 15 16.17 8.19 10.03
C ASP A 15 15.18 8.55 11.18
N VAL A 16 15.15 7.73 12.23
CA VAL A 16 14.29 7.95 13.41
C VAL A 16 14.75 9.16 14.22
N ARG A 17 16.05 9.34 14.40
CA ARG A 17 16.59 10.53 15.10
C ARG A 17 16.20 11.83 14.42
N GLN A 18 16.22 11.88 13.08
CA GLN A 18 15.77 13.04 12.32
C GLN A 18 14.28 13.34 12.53
N LEU A 19 13.45 12.30 12.63
CA LEU A 19 12.04 12.48 12.96
C LEU A 19 11.84 13.02 14.37
N ILE A 20 12.62 12.53 15.35
CA ILE A 20 12.57 13.03 16.72
C ILE A 20 12.95 14.51 16.78
N LEU A 21 14.05 14.90 16.17
CA LEU A 21 14.44 16.32 16.06
C LEU A 21 13.35 17.16 15.40
N THR A 22 12.65 16.60 14.42
CA THR A 22 11.52 17.25 13.78
C THR A 22 10.32 17.35 14.73
N SER A 23 10.08 16.35 15.58
CA SER A 23 8.96 16.34 16.54
C SER A 23 9.09 17.41 17.62
N GLU A 24 10.31 17.72 18.04
CA GLU A 24 10.63 18.72 19.07
C GLU A 24 10.38 20.17 18.60
N GLN A 25 10.35 20.39 17.28
CA GLN A 25 10.09 21.73 16.75
C GLN A 25 8.61 22.05 16.79
N MET A 26 8.23 23.28 17.14
CA MET A 26 6.84 23.71 17.09
C MET A 26 6.30 23.68 15.65
N PRO A 27 5.08 23.18 15.43
CA PRO A 27 4.44 23.24 14.12
C PRO A 27 4.24 24.71 13.70
N SER A 28 4.73 25.09 12.51
CA SER A 28 4.67 26.47 12.03
C SER A 28 3.36 26.85 11.32
N THR A 29 2.66 25.88 10.74
CA THR A 29 1.51 26.11 9.85
C THR A 29 0.22 25.42 10.30
N ALA A 30 0.26 24.57 11.30
CA ALA A 30 -0.88 23.78 11.76
C ALA A 30 -0.83 23.59 13.28
N PRO A 31 -1.98 23.41 13.97
CA PRO A 31 -2.01 23.20 15.41
C PRO A 31 -1.39 21.87 15.85
N TRP A 32 -1.28 20.88 14.94
CA TRP A 32 -0.75 19.55 15.22
C TRP A 32 0.26 19.12 14.18
N ARG A 33 1.31 18.41 14.62
CA ARG A 33 2.24 17.68 13.79
C ARG A 33 1.85 16.21 13.79
N ILE A 34 1.75 15.63 12.60
CA ILE A 34 1.51 14.18 12.44
C ILE A 34 2.75 13.60 11.79
N ILE A 35 3.36 12.62 12.46
CA ILE A 35 4.52 11.87 11.96
C ILE A 35 4.05 10.45 11.69
N ILE A 36 4.22 9.98 10.46
CA ILE A 36 3.84 8.64 10.03
C ILE A 36 5.11 7.84 9.75
N ILE A 37 5.25 6.70 10.40
CA ILE A 37 6.29 5.71 10.09
C ILE A 37 5.61 4.52 9.45
N GLU A 38 5.91 4.28 8.18
CA GLU A 38 5.45 3.11 7.45
C GLU A 38 6.37 1.91 7.72
N ASP A 39 5.83 0.69 7.66
CA ASP A 39 6.56 -0.57 7.84
C ASP A 39 7.41 -0.61 9.13
N VAL A 40 6.82 -0.23 10.26
CA VAL A 40 7.51 -0.17 11.55
C VAL A 40 8.03 -1.54 12.02
N ASP A 41 7.50 -2.64 11.48
CA ASP A 41 7.99 -4.00 11.63
C ASP A 41 9.42 -4.20 11.09
N ARG A 42 9.87 -3.37 10.16
CA ARG A 42 11.25 -3.35 9.62
C ARG A 42 12.24 -2.59 10.49
N MET A 43 11.79 -2.07 11.62
CA MET A 43 12.64 -1.33 12.55
C MET A 43 13.44 -2.29 13.43
N LEU A 44 14.76 -2.11 13.48
CA LEU A 44 15.60 -2.89 14.37
C LEU A 44 15.34 -2.50 15.83
N GLU A 45 15.51 -3.45 16.75
CA GLU A 45 15.29 -3.24 18.19
C GLU A 45 16.04 -2.02 18.74
N ARG A 46 17.31 -1.83 18.35
CA ARG A 46 18.11 -0.65 18.73
C ARG A 46 17.50 0.67 18.25
N THR A 47 16.87 0.66 17.06
CA THR A 47 16.19 1.83 16.48
C THR A 47 14.89 2.09 17.22
N THR A 48 14.16 1.02 17.53
CA THR A 48 12.94 1.07 18.33
C THR A 48 13.19 1.72 19.70
N ASN A 49 14.27 1.33 20.38
CA ASN A 49 14.59 1.86 21.71
C ASN A 49 14.81 3.39 21.70
N VAL A 50 15.30 3.96 20.61
CA VAL A 50 15.42 5.41 20.46
C VAL A 50 14.04 6.09 20.34
N LEU A 51 13.07 5.43 19.71
CA LEU A 51 11.72 5.96 19.52
C LEU A 51 10.85 5.81 20.78
N LEU A 52 11.13 4.83 21.66
CA LEU A 52 10.27 4.54 22.82
C LEU A 52 10.03 5.76 23.70
N LYS A 53 11.05 6.60 23.91
CA LYS A 53 10.91 7.81 24.74
C LYS A 53 9.88 8.78 24.15
N GLU A 54 9.93 8.97 22.85
CA GLU A 54 8.99 9.86 22.14
C GLU A 54 7.57 9.29 22.06
N ILE A 55 7.42 7.97 22.13
CA ILE A 55 6.11 7.33 22.20
C ILE A 55 5.52 7.46 23.59
N GLU A 56 6.34 7.35 24.65
CA GLU A 56 5.91 7.48 26.05
C GLU A 56 5.55 8.93 26.40
N GLU A 57 6.40 9.85 26.02
CA GLU A 57 6.28 11.28 26.33
C GLU A 57 6.41 12.11 25.05
N PRO A 58 5.40 12.08 24.16
CA PRO A 58 5.49 12.76 22.88
C PRO A 58 5.60 14.29 23.07
N SER A 59 6.37 14.90 22.19
CA SER A 59 6.49 16.36 22.11
C SER A 59 5.12 17.02 21.97
N PRO A 60 4.88 18.19 22.59
CA PRO A 60 3.60 18.87 22.53
C PRO A 60 3.08 19.02 21.09
N HIS A 61 1.79 18.81 20.89
CA HIS A 61 1.13 18.88 19.58
C HIS A 61 1.68 17.92 18.52
N THR A 62 2.30 16.79 18.93
CA THR A 62 2.79 15.76 18.01
C THR A 62 1.99 14.47 18.18
N ILE A 63 1.62 13.86 17.05
CA ILE A 63 0.97 12.55 16.98
C ILE A 63 1.84 11.63 16.14
N TRP A 64 2.17 10.47 16.70
CA TRP A 64 2.89 9.41 16.02
C TRP A 64 1.91 8.35 15.50
N LEU A 65 1.95 8.08 14.20
CA LEU A 65 1.20 7.00 13.54
C LEU A 65 2.20 5.96 13.06
N LEU A 66 2.14 4.77 13.65
CA LEU A 66 3.03 3.65 13.33
C LEU A 66 2.23 2.62 12.52
N CYS A 67 2.64 2.39 11.28
CA CYS A 67 1.97 1.47 10.37
C CYS A 67 2.74 0.16 10.28
N ALA A 68 2.02 -0.96 10.36
CA ALA A 68 2.55 -2.30 10.18
C ALA A 68 1.50 -3.21 9.52
N PRO A 69 1.91 -4.27 8.81
CA PRO A 69 0.97 -5.23 8.21
C PRO A 69 0.11 -5.94 9.28
N SER A 70 0.70 -6.27 10.42
CA SER A 70 0.01 -6.86 11.56
C SER A 70 0.54 -6.27 12.88
N ALA A 71 -0.34 -6.13 13.86
CA ALA A 71 0.07 -5.73 15.21
C ALA A 71 1.05 -6.73 15.85
N GLN A 72 1.05 -8.00 15.43
CA GLN A 72 1.93 -9.04 15.95
C GLN A 72 3.37 -8.88 15.45
N ASP A 73 3.58 -8.23 14.31
CA ASP A 73 4.90 -7.99 13.73
C ASP A 73 5.62 -6.80 14.41
N VAL A 74 4.88 -6.02 15.20
CA VAL A 74 5.42 -4.90 15.97
C VAL A 74 5.95 -5.37 17.31
N LEU A 75 7.14 -4.90 17.70
CA LEU A 75 7.77 -5.25 18.98
C LEU A 75 6.82 -5.00 20.15
N PRO A 76 6.75 -5.93 21.14
CA PRO A 76 5.89 -5.81 22.31
C PRO A 76 6.09 -4.49 23.08
N THR A 77 7.31 -3.96 23.10
CA THR A 77 7.68 -2.70 23.74
C THR A 77 6.96 -1.50 23.13
N ILE A 78 6.76 -1.47 21.81
CA ILE A 78 5.96 -0.44 21.11
C ILE A 78 4.48 -0.69 21.37
N ARG A 79 4.01 -1.93 21.18
CA ARG A 79 2.59 -2.26 21.32
C ARG A 79 2.01 -1.91 22.70
N SER A 80 2.80 -2.10 23.75
CA SER A 80 2.35 -1.80 25.13
C SER A 80 2.16 -0.30 25.40
N ARG A 81 2.73 0.57 24.53
CA ARG A 81 2.73 2.03 24.68
C ARG A 81 1.90 2.74 23.62
N THR A 82 1.30 1.99 22.71
CA THR A 82 0.52 2.54 21.60
C THR A 82 -0.92 2.03 21.63
N ARG A 83 -1.83 2.82 21.06
CA ARG A 83 -3.20 2.38 20.80
C ARG A 83 -3.28 1.70 19.46
N ILE A 84 -3.69 0.43 19.45
CA ILE A 84 -3.86 -0.32 18.21
C ILE A 84 -5.17 0.10 17.53
N VAL A 85 -5.08 0.42 16.25
CA VAL A 85 -6.22 0.66 15.36
C VAL A 85 -6.11 -0.30 14.19
N ASN A 86 -7.05 -1.24 14.10
CA ASN A 86 -7.10 -2.17 12.98
C ASN A 86 -7.85 -1.53 11.81
N LEU A 87 -7.22 -1.49 10.65
CA LEU A 87 -7.84 -1.07 9.40
C LEU A 87 -8.44 -2.30 8.70
N ALA A 88 -9.72 -2.22 8.37
CA ALA A 88 -10.36 -3.28 7.60
C ALA A 88 -9.88 -3.25 6.14
N VAL A 89 -9.69 -4.43 5.54
CA VAL A 89 -9.44 -4.56 4.11
C VAL A 89 -10.68 -4.05 3.35
N PRO A 90 -10.53 -3.08 2.44
CA PRO A 90 -11.67 -2.55 1.72
C PRO A 90 -12.25 -3.59 0.77
N SER A 91 -13.59 -3.58 0.61
CA SER A 91 -14.26 -4.47 -0.35
C SER A 91 -13.87 -4.14 -1.79
N THR A 92 -13.95 -5.13 -2.68
CA THR A 92 -13.76 -4.93 -4.13
C THR A 92 -14.59 -3.76 -4.68
N LYS A 93 -15.86 -3.65 -4.20
CA LYS A 93 -16.72 -2.53 -4.60
C LYS A 93 -16.17 -1.19 -4.15
N ALA A 94 -15.73 -1.07 -2.90
CA ALA A 94 -15.17 0.18 -2.36
C ALA A 94 -13.89 0.60 -3.11
N VAL A 95 -13.00 -0.35 -3.43
CA VAL A 95 -11.81 -0.10 -4.23
C VAL A 95 -12.16 0.35 -5.64
N ALA A 96 -13.10 -0.33 -6.31
CA ALA A 96 -13.54 0.04 -7.66
C ALA A 96 -14.20 1.42 -7.67
N ASP A 97 -15.03 1.74 -6.69
CA ASP A 97 -15.66 3.06 -6.56
C ASP A 97 -14.61 4.16 -6.34
N TYR A 98 -13.58 3.90 -5.52
CA TYR A 98 -12.46 4.81 -5.33
C TYR A 98 -11.66 5.02 -6.62
N LEU A 99 -11.35 3.96 -7.36
CA LEU A 99 -10.67 4.06 -8.66
C LEU A 99 -11.43 4.95 -9.63
N MET A 100 -12.73 4.78 -9.75
CA MET A 100 -13.57 5.57 -10.64
C MET A 100 -13.72 7.04 -10.19
N ALA A 101 -13.86 7.28 -8.90
CA ALA A 101 -14.13 8.62 -8.38
C ALA A 101 -12.89 9.49 -8.20
N SER A 102 -11.74 8.87 -7.86
CA SER A 102 -10.55 9.62 -7.44
C SER A 102 -9.34 9.40 -8.32
N VAL A 103 -9.19 8.23 -8.93
CA VAL A 103 -8.01 7.90 -9.76
C VAL A 103 -8.30 8.21 -11.23
N ASN A 104 -9.39 7.67 -11.76
CA ASN A 104 -9.74 7.79 -13.17
C ASN A 104 -9.83 9.26 -13.67
N PRO A 105 -10.50 10.18 -12.94
CA PRO A 105 -10.58 11.58 -13.38
C PRO A 105 -9.23 12.33 -13.37
N ALA A 106 -8.25 11.84 -12.59
CA ALA A 106 -6.91 12.43 -12.54
C ALA A 106 -5.98 11.96 -13.66
N LEU A 107 -6.41 10.95 -14.44
CA LEU A 107 -5.64 10.43 -15.57
C LEU A 107 -5.93 11.20 -16.86
N PRO A 108 -4.96 11.29 -17.78
CA PRO A 108 -5.20 11.74 -19.16
C PRO A 108 -6.31 10.92 -19.82
N ALA A 109 -7.10 11.54 -20.71
CA ALA A 109 -8.27 10.91 -21.33
C ALA A 109 -7.96 9.56 -22.00
N GLU A 110 -6.78 9.46 -22.64
CA GLU A 110 -6.29 8.23 -23.28
C GLU A 110 -5.90 7.11 -22.32
N ARG A 111 -5.76 7.41 -21.04
CA ARG A 111 -5.45 6.44 -19.96
C ARG A 111 -6.61 6.18 -19.02
N GLN A 112 -7.75 6.83 -19.26
CA GLN A 112 -8.95 6.58 -18.49
C GLN A 112 -9.49 5.19 -18.81
N PHE A 113 -10.04 4.55 -17.80
CA PHE A 113 -10.56 3.19 -17.86
C PHE A 113 -12.05 3.17 -17.48
N ASP A 114 -12.74 2.15 -17.93
CA ASP A 114 -14.15 1.95 -17.62
C ASP A 114 -14.34 1.26 -16.24
N ARG A 115 -15.60 1.16 -15.81
CA ARG A 115 -15.94 0.51 -14.53
C ARG A 115 -15.60 -0.98 -14.53
N HIS A 116 -15.61 -1.65 -15.67
CA HIS A 116 -15.26 -3.06 -15.75
C HIS A 116 -13.79 -3.27 -15.41
N VAL A 117 -12.88 -2.46 -15.97
CA VAL A 117 -11.45 -2.45 -15.65
C VAL A 117 -11.23 -2.16 -14.17
N ALA A 118 -11.92 -1.16 -13.60
CA ALA A 118 -11.83 -0.83 -12.19
C ALA A 118 -12.21 -2.01 -11.27
N VAL A 119 -13.29 -2.72 -11.60
CA VAL A 119 -13.73 -3.90 -10.83
C VAL A 119 -12.75 -5.05 -10.98
N CYS A 120 -12.21 -5.31 -12.17
CA CYS A 120 -11.21 -6.35 -12.39
C CYS A 120 -9.91 -6.04 -11.63
N ALA A 121 -9.41 -4.81 -11.72
CA ALA A 121 -8.23 -4.36 -10.97
C ALA A 121 -8.42 -4.48 -9.45
N ALA A 122 -9.58 -4.07 -8.94
CA ALA A 122 -9.91 -4.17 -7.53
C ALA A 122 -9.96 -5.63 -7.03
N ARG A 123 -10.47 -6.54 -7.87
CA ARG A 123 -10.50 -7.99 -7.55
C ARG A 123 -9.10 -8.60 -7.50
N LEU A 124 -8.25 -8.28 -8.49
CA LEU A 124 -6.89 -8.80 -8.57
C LEU A 124 -6.00 -8.28 -7.44
N ALA A 125 -6.26 -7.06 -7.00
CA ALA A 125 -5.49 -6.39 -5.94
C ALA A 125 -5.89 -6.80 -4.51
N GLU A 126 -6.95 -7.59 -4.33
CA GLU A 126 -7.39 -8.13 -3.02
C GLU A 126 -7.48 -7.08 -1.90
N GLY A 127 -7.94 -5.88 -2.25
CA GLY A 127 -8.08 -4.74 -1.32
C GLY A 127 -6.86 -3.82 -1.24
N HIS A 128 -5.76 -4.14 -1.91
CA HIS A 128 -4.57 -3.28 -1.93
C HIS A 128 -4.74 -2.14 -2.94
N ILE A 129 -5.08 -0.94 -2.47
CA ILE A 129 -5.41 0.22 -3.31
C ILE A 129 -4.27 0.61 -4.25
N GLY A 130 -3.01 0.58 -3.78
CA GLY A 130 -1.83 0.90 -4.60
C GLY A 130 -1.67 -0.05 -5.79
N ILE A 131 -1.83 -1.36 -5.55
CA ILE A 131 -1.78 -2.39 -6.60
C ILE A 131 -2.99 -2.25 -7.53
N ALA A 132 -4.18 -1.96 -7.01
CA ALA A 132 -5.36 -1.72 -7.83
C ALA A 132 -5.19 -0.53 -8.79
N LYS A 133 -4.56 0.56 -8.33
CA LYS A 133 -4.19 1.69 -9.20
C LYS A 133 -3.26 1.28 -10.33
N LEU A 134 -2.21 0.51 -10.00
CA LEU A 134 -1.24 0.02 -10.98
C LEU A 134 -1.95 -0.83 -12.04
N TYR A 135 -2.75 -1.80 -11.61
CA TYR A 135 -3.50 -2.68 -12.52
C TYR A 135 -4.49 -1.92 -13.40
N ALA A 136 -5.20 -0.95 -12.85
CA ALA A 136 -6.15 -0.17 -13.63
C ALA A 136 -5.50 0.76 -14.67
N SER A 137 -4.25 1.20 -14.42
CA SER A 137 -3.51 2.11 -15.30
C SER A 137 -2.68 1.39 -16.35
N ASP A 138 -2.46 0.09 -16.21
CA ASP A 138 -1.61 -0.71 -17.09
C ASP A 138 -2.44 -1.79 -17.81
N THR A 139 -2.71 -1.53 -19.09
CA THR A 139 -3.49 -2.44 -19.94
C THR A 139 -2.80 -3.81 -20.13
N GLN A 140 -1.46 -3.86 -20.13
CA GLN A 140 -0.71 -5.10 -20.28
C GLN A 140 -0.83 -5.99 -19.03
N VAL A 141 -0.74 -5.40 -17.84
CA VAL A 141 -0.94 -6.12 -16.57
C VAL A 141 -2.37 -6.65 -16.46
N MET A 142 -3.36 -5.88 -16.94
CA MET A 142 -4.75 -6.33 -16.98
C MET A 142 -4.96 -7.50 -17.94
N SER A 143 -4.35 -7.49 -19.11
CA SER A 143 -4.43 -8.61 -20.06
C SER A 143 -3.78 -9.89 -19.51
N ALA A 144 -2.60 -9.77 -18.89
CA ALA A 144 -1.91 -10.87 -18.23
C ALA A 144 -2.71 -11.47 -17.05
N GLY A 145 -3.29 -10.60 -16.21
CA GLY A 145 -4.15 -11.05 -15.10
C GLY A 145 -5.44 -11.75 -15.55
N THR A 146 -6.03 -11.28 -16.66
CA THR A 146 -7.19 -11.93 -17.27
C THR A 146 -6.83 -13.28 -17.87
N SER A 147 -5.66 -13.39 -18.49
CA SER A 147 -5.14 -14.65 -19.06
C SER A 147 -4.85 -15.69 -17.97
N SER A 148 -4.24 -15.29 -16.85
CA SER A 148 -4.02 -16.17 -15.70
C SER A 148 -5.32 -16.72 -15.11
N ARG A 149 -6.40 -15.92 -15.09
CA ARG A 149 -7.73 -16.38 -14.66
C ARG A 149 -8.40 -17.33 -15.65
N ARG A 150 -8.18 -17.15 -16.96
CA ARG A 150 -8.63 -18.12 -17.97
C ARG A 150 -8.03 -19.49 -17.72
N LEU A 151 -6.75 -19.56 -17.29
CA LEU A 151 -6.09 -20.82 -16.89
C LEU A 151 -6.83 -21.50 -15.73
N LEU A 152 -7.27 -20.77 -14.72
CA LEU A 152 -8.01 -21.31 -13.56
C LEU A 152 -9.43 -21.77 -13.91
N GLY A 153 -9.99 -21.32 -15.02
CA GLY A 153 -11.31 -21.70 -15.53
C GLY A 153 -11.33 -22.89 -16.48
N LEU A 154 -10.17 -23.44 -16.84
CA LEU A 154 -10.06 -24.54 -17.78
C LEU A 154 -10.67 -25.83 -17.20
N ARG A 155 -11.59 -26.44 -17.96
CA ARG A 155 -12.25 -27.70 -17.57
C ARG A 155 -11.77 -28.89 -18.37
N LYS A 156 -11.14 -28.69 -19.53
CA LYS A 156 -10.65 -29.72 -20.44
C LYS A 156 -9.24 -29.41 -20.91
N ALA A 157 -8.44 -30.44 -21.21
CA ALA A 157 -7.10 -30.27 -21.74
C ALA A 157 -7.07 -29.54 -23.09
N SER A 158 -8.11 -29.68 -23.92
CA SER A 158 -8.27 -28.96 -25.19
C SER A 158 -8.35 -27.46 -25.01
N ASP A 159 -8.98 -26.99 -23.91
CA ASP A 159 -9.12 -25.56 -23.60
C ASP A 159 -7.75 -24.95 -23.26
N ALA A 160 -6.84 -25.73 -22.69
CA ALA A 160 -5.48 -25.29 -22.35
C ALA A 160 -4.64 -25.03 -23.62
N VAL A 161 -4.79 -25.90 -24.65
CA VAL A 161 -4.08 -25.71 -25.91
C VAL A 161 -4.53 -24.46 -26.64
N LEU A 162 -5.83 -24.23 -26.74
CA LEU A 162 -6.39 -23.03 -27.37
C LEU A 162 -5.96 -21.73 -26.65
N LEU A 163 -5.89 -21.76 -25.32
CA LEU A 163 -5.45 -20.63 -24.54
C LEU A 163 -3.93 -20.38 -24.67
N ALA A 164 -3.13 -21.45 -24.79
CA ALA A 164 -1.70 -21.34 -25.02
C ALA A 164 -1.39 -20.70 -26.38
N ASP A 165 -2.11 -21.08 -27.41
CA ASP A 165 -1.97 -20.50 -28.76
C ASP A 165 -2.35 -19.00 -28.75
N ASP A 166 -3.47 -18.60 -28.10
CA ASP A 166 -3.91 -17.22 -27.95
C ASP A 166 -2.89 -16.37 -27.18
N LEU A 167 -2.26 -16.92 -26.15
CA LEU A 167 -1.19 -16.26 -25.37
C LEU A 167 0.10 -16.08 -26.18
N ILE A 168 0.48 -17.08 -26.97
CA ILE A 168 1.67 -17.05 -27.84
C ILE A 168 1.49 -16.01 -28.94
N ASP A 169 0.31 -15.94 -29.56
CA ASP A 169 0.02 -14.98 -30.63
C ASP A 169 -0.04 -13.55 -30.08
N THR A 170 -0.59 -13.37 -28.87
CA THR A 170 -0.58 -12.07 -28.18
C THR A 170 0.85 -11.61 -27.85
N ALA A 171 1.72 -12.53 -27.43
CA ALA A 171 3.13 -12.22 -27.11
C ALA A 171 3.98 -11.90 -28.35
N LYS A 172 3.63 -12.45 -29.54
CA LYS A 172 4.33 -12.18 -30.79
C LYS A 172 3.91 -10.85 -31.46
N SER A 173 2.78 -10.30 -31.06
CA SER A 173 2.24 -9.06 -31.62
C SER A 173 2.68 -7.80 -30.87
N GLN A 174 3.54 -7.95 -29.86
CA GLN A 174 4.20 -6.91 -29.08
C GLN A 174 5.68 -6.77 -29.46
#